data_00d5729aeb55d4f3dcdf475d5332f3c4
#
_entry.id   00d5729aeb55d4f3dcdf475d5332f3c4
#
_cell.length_a   1.000
_cell.length_b   1.000
_cell.length_c   1.000
_cell.angle_alpha   90.00
_cell.angle_beta   90.00
_cell.angle_gamma   90.00
#
_symmetry.space_group_name_H-M   'P 1'
#
loop_
_entity.id
_entity.type
_entity.pdbx_description
1 polymer ?
#
loop_
_entity_poly.entity_id
_entity_poly.type
_entity_poly.pdbx_seq_one_letter_code
_entity_poly.pdbx_strand_id
1 'polypeptide(L)'
;SICLNFGIAQEFPGARCHLRFDDTNPSKEDQEYVDSIQEDIRWLGFDWGDNLFFASNMFDFFYECAVSLIRKGLAYVDEQTVEEIRAQRGNVNVPGQESPYRNRSVEENLARFQAMKNGEIPEGRAILRARIDMASSNMNMRDPVLYRIMFAEHHNTGSSWCIYPMYD
;
A
#
# COMPACT_ATOMS: atom_id res chain seq x y z
N SER A 1 -22.39 5.22 -0.17
CA SER A 1 -21.36 6.28 -0.36
C SER A 1 -21.45 6.92 -1.75
N ILE A 2 -21.70 6.17 -2.84
CA ILE A 2 -21.76 6.69 -4.22
C ILE A 2 -22.70 7.90 -4.33
N CYS A 3 -23.99 7.71 -4.01
CA CYS A 3 -25.00 8.79 -4.11
C CYS A 3 -24.65 10.02 -3.27
N LEU A 4 -23.98 9.84 -2.12
CA LEU A 4 -23.58 10.96 -1.28
C LEU A 4 -22.47 11.78 -1.97
N ASN A 5 -21.40 11.12 -2.41
CA ASN A 5 -20.25 11.80 -2.99
C ASN A 5 -20.59 12.48 -4.33
N PHE A 6 -21.23 11.74 -5.24
CA PHE A 6 -21.64 12.29 -6.54
C PHE A 6 -22.76 13.32 -6.39
N GLY A 7 -23.73 13.08 -5.49
CA GLY A 7 -24.82 14.01 -5.22
C GLY A 7 -24.32 15.34 -4.71
N ILE A 8 -23.41 15.34 -3.72
CA ILE A 8 -22.79 16.59 -3.23
C ILE A 8 -22.04 17.30 -4.36
N ALA A 9 -21.28 16.57 -5.19
CA ALA A 9 -20.58 17.21 -6.30
C ALA A 9 -21.52 17.89 -7.30
N GLN A 10 -22.74 17.37 -7.52
CA GLN A 10 -23.74 17.98 -8.39
C GLN A 10 -24.35 19.27 -7.82
N GLU A 11 -24.32 19.46 -6.50
CA GLU A 11 -24.86 20.66 -5.83
C GLU A 11 -23.96 21.89 -5.97
N PHE A 12 -22.67 21.70 -6.28
CA PHE A 12 -21.70 22.78 -6.33
C PHE A 12 -21.15 23.00 -7.75
N PRO A 13 -21.33 24.20 -8.33
CA PRO A 13 -20.79 24.50 -9.66
C PRO A 13 -19.28 24.30 -9.74
N GLY A 14 -18.82 23.49 -10.71
CA GLY A 14 -17.39 23.20 -10.91
C GLY A 14 -16.80 22.12 -10.00
N ALA A 15 -17.59 21.54 -9.08
CA ALA A 15 -17.14 20.42 -8.29
C ALA A 15 -16.97 19.16 -9.16
N ARG A 16 -16.04 18.30 -8.77
CA ARG A 16 -15.73 17.04 -9.46
C ARG A 16 -15.75 15.90 -8.45
N CYS A 17 -16.29 14.76 -8.89
CA CYS A 17 -16.17 13.51 -8.15
C CYS A 17 -15.19 12.60 -8.88
N HIS A 18 -14.21 12.07 -8.17
CA HIS A 18 -13.20 11.17 -8.71
C HIS A 18 -13.59 9.72 -8.37
N LEU A 19 -13.45 8.83 -9.32
CA LEU A 19 -13.54 7.38 -9.10
C LEU A 19 -12.12 6.82 -9.06
N ARG A 20 -11.69 6.32 -7.89
CA ARG A 20 -10.38 5.71 -7.72
C ARG A 20 -10.51 4.27 -7.25
N PHE A 21 -9.85 3.38 -7.96
CA PHE A 21 -9.66 2.00 -7.56
C PHE A 21 -8.33 1.86 -6.81
N ASP A 22 -8.37 1.32 -5.60
CA ASP A 22 -7.20 1.05 -4.78
C ASP A 22 -6.68 -0.38 -5.06
N ASP A 23 -6.36 -0.63 -6.32
CA ASP A 23 -5.97 -1.91 -6.90
C ASP A 23 -4.51 -2.27 -6.59
N THR A 24 -4.15 -2.33 -5.32
CA THR A 24 -2.78 -2.65 -4.87
C THR A 24 -2.55 -4.12 -4.55
N ASN A 25 -3.59 -4.95 -4.57
CA ASN A 25 -3.50 -6.37 -4.24
C ASN A 25 -3.80 -7.25 -5.46
N PRO A 26 -2.76 -7.76 -6.16
CA PRO A 26 -2.94 -8.51 -7.41
C PRO A 26 -3.79 -9.78 -7.27
N SER A 27 -3.92 -10.34 -6.07
CA SER A 27 -4.70 -11.56 -5.84
C SER A 27 -6.19 -11.35 -5.59
N LYS A 28 -6.66 -10.10 -5.52
CA LYS A 28 -8.05 -9.76 -5.17
C LYS A 28 -8.73 -8.86 -6.18
N GLU A 29 -7.98 -8.36 -7.15
CA GLU A 29 -8.48 -7.39 -8.13
C GLU A 29 -8.84 -8.11 -9.43
N ASP A 30 -10.14 -8.33 -9.64
CA ASP A 30 -10.69 -8.85 -10.90
C ASP A 30 -11.24 -7.71 -11.73
N GLN A 31 -10.94 -7.71 -13.02
CA GLN A 31 -11.45 -6.72 -13.98
C GLN A 31 -13.00 -6.68 -13.97
N GLU A 32 -13.65 -7.81 -13.72
CA GLU A 32 -15.11 -7.89 -13.62
C GLU A 32 -15.68 -6.97 -12.53
N TYR A 33 -15.00 -6.84 -11.38
CA TYR A 33 -15.44 -5.92 -10.31
C TYR A 33 -15.26 -4.46 -10.72
N VAL A 34 -14.17 -4.13 -11.39
CA VAL A 34 -13.90 -2.78 -11.90
C VAL A 34 -14.99 -2.36 -12.87
N ASP A 35 -15.35 -3.24 -13.79
CA ASP A 35 -16.38 -2.99 -14.80
C ASP A 35 -17.77 -2.86 -14.16
N SER A 36 -18.12 -3.79 -13.27
CA SER A 36 -19.40 -3.78 -12.55
C SER A 36 -19.60 -2.52 -11.72
N ILE A 37 -18.57 -2.07 -10.97
CA ILE A 37 -18.65 -0.83 -10.19
C ILE A 37 -18.89 0.37 -11.10
N GLN A 38 -18.23 0.44 -12.24
CA GLN A 38 -18.45 1.52 -13.21
C GLN A 38 -19.85 1.50 -13.79
N GLU A 39 -20.38 0.31 -14.13
CA GLU A 39 -21.75 0.15 -14.62
C GLU A 39 -22.78 0.58 -13.57
N ASP A 40 -22.59 0.18 -12.30
CA ASP A 40 -23.48 0.54 -11.20
C ASP A 40 -23.52 2.06 -10.98
N ILE A 41 -22.38 2.75 -11.05
CA ILE A 41 -22.32 4.21 -10.91
C ILE A 41 -23.10 4.88 -12.04
N ARG A 42 -22.92 4.43 -13.29
CA ARG A 42 -23.66 4.96 -14.46
C ARG A 42 -25.15 4.64 -14.37
N TRP A 43 -25.50 3.45 -13.92
CA TRP A 43 -26.90 3.06 -13.69
C TRP A 43 -27.60 3.95 -12.66
N LEU A 44 -26.86 4.40 -11.62
CA LEU A 44 -27.37 5.38 -10.65
C LEU A 44 -27.48 6.81 -11.22
N GLY A 45 -27.10 7.03 -12.48
CA GLY A 45 -27.19 8.32 -13.15
C GLY A 45 -26.01 9.25 -12.89
N PHE A 46 -24.88 8.72 -12.40
CA PHE A 46 -23.67 9.49 -12.14
C PHE A 46 -22.58 9.23 -13.19
N ASP A 47 -21.68 10.20 -13.34
CA ASP A 47 -20.51 10.11 -14.20
C ASP A 47 -19.33 10.79 -13.54
N TRP A 48 -18.14 10.22 -13.70
CA TRP A 48 -16.86 10.75 -13.20
C TRP A 48 -16.07 11.50 -14.30
N GLY A 49 -16.56 11.51 -15.57
CA GLY A 49 -15.85 12.08 -16.72
C GLY A 49 -14.45 11.47 -16.88
N ASP A 50 -13.43 12.33 -16.97
CA ASP A 50 -12.02 11.91 -17.10
C ASP A 50 -11.35 11.59 -15.75
N ASN A 51 -12.11 11.57 -14.65
CA ASN A 51 -11.55 11.40 -13.31
C ASN A 51 -11.61 9.94 -12.82
N LEU A 52 -11.19 9.01 -13.67
CA LEU A 52 -10.98 7.60 -13.34
C LEU A 52 -9.50 7.36 -13.05
N PHE A 53 -9.20 6.80 -11.87
CA PHE A 53 -7.83 6.57 -11.42
C PHE A 53 -7.68 5.15 -10.86
N PHE A 54 -6.50 4.58 -11.07
CA PHE A 54 -6.05 3.33 -10.46
C PHE A 54 -4.80 3.58 -9.64
N ALA A 55 -4.74 3.03 -8.42
CA ALA A 55 -3.54 3.12 -7.59
C ALA A 55 -2.33 2.49 -8.30
N SER A 56 -2.54 1.42 -9.07
CA SER A 56 -1.51 0.75 -9.85
C SER A 56 -0.84 1.64 -10.91
N ASN A 57 -1.53 2.67 -11.43
CA ASN A 57 -0.92 3.65 -12.34
C ASN A 57 0.13 4.54 -11.66
N MET A 58 0.16 4.53 -10.31
CA MET A 58 1.06 5.35 -9.49
C MET A 58 2.15 4.51 -8.83
N PHE A 59 2.35 3.24 -9.18
CA PHE A 59 3.32 2.37 -8.53
C PHE A 59 4.76 2.89 -8.60
N ASP A 60 5.16 3.50 -9.72
CA ASP A 60 6.48 4.14 -9.81
C ASP A 60 6.61 5.29 -8.81
N PHE A 61 5.59 6.13 -8.70
CA PHE A 61 5.57 7.24 -7.74
C PHE A 61 5.58 6.72 -6.30
N PHE A 62 4.80 5.70 -5.97
CA PHE A 62 4.81 5.10 -4.63
C PHE A 62 6.16 4.48 -4.29
N TYR A 63 6.82 3.85 -5.26
CA TYR A 63 8.17 3.34 -5.08
C TYR A 63 9.18 4.46 -4.75
N GLU A 64 9.15 5.56 -5.50
CA GLU A 64 10.01 6.72 -5.21
C GLU A 64 9.72 7.35 -3.85
N CYS A 65 8.46 7.39 -3.42
CA CYS A 65 8.08 7.81 -2.08
C CYS A 65 8.69 6.88 -1.01
N ALA A 66 8.63 5.56 -1.20
CA ALA A 66 9.22 4.58 -0.30
C ALA A 66 10.75 4.73 -0.22
N VAL A 67 11.43 4.89 -1.36
CA VAL A 67 12.86 5.19 -1.42
C VAL A 67 13.20 6.49 -0.67
N SER A 68 12.36 7.52 -0.81
CA SER A 68 12.55 8.78 -0.07
C SER A 68 12.42 8.59 1.45
N LEU A 69 11.47 7.77 1.90
CA LEU A 69 11.33 7.43 3.33
C LEU A 69 12.56 6.69 3.85
N ILE A 70 13.09 5.72 3.10
CA ILE A 70 14.32 5.01 3.47
C ILE A 70 15.49 5.99 3.58
N ARG A 71 15.70 6.87 2.59
CA ARG A 71 16.76 7.88 2.60
C ARG A 71 16.68 8.83 3.81
N LYS A 72 15.49 9.11 4.28
CA LYS A 72 15.26 9.92 5.49
C LYS A 72 15.38 9.13 6.80
N GLY A 73 15.64 7.82 6.75
CA GLY A 73 15.67 6.94 7.92
C GLY A 73 14.30 6.69 8.55
N LEU A 74 13.23 6.92 7.79
CA LEU A 74 11.82 6.76 8.23
C LEU A 74 11.18 5.44 7.77
N ALA A 75 11.91 4.60 7.08
CA ALA A 75 11.51 3.25 6.71
C ALA A 75 12.71 2.31 6.70
N TYR A 76 12.47 1.04 6.94
CA TYR A 76 13.49 -0.02 6.97
C TYR A 76 12.94 -1.33 6.43
N VAL A 77 13.82 -2.17 5.86
CA VAL A 77 13.48 -3.52 5.43
C VAL A 77 13.59 -4.45 6.62
N ASP A 78 12.48 -5.12 6.95
CA ASP A 78 12.38 -6.12 8.02
C ASP A 78 12.36 -7.52 7.40
N GLU A 79 13.27 -8.38 7.85
CA GLU A 79 13.40 -9.76 7.37
C GLU A 79 12.93 -10.78 8.42
N GLN A 80 12.12 -10.34 9.38
CA GLN A 80 11.46 -11.20 10.34
C GLN A 80 10.28 -11.94 9.70
N THR A 81 9.96 -13.10 10.25
CA THR A 81 8.74 -13.83 9.87
C THR A 81 7.47 -13.11 10.38
N VAL A 82 6.34 -13.44 9.79
CA VAL A 82 5.03 -12.91 10.22
C VAL A 82 4.75 -13.23 11.69
N GLU A 83 5.15 -14.42 12.15
CA GLU A 83 5.01 -14.88 13.54
C GLU A 83 5.84 -14.02 14.51
N GLU A 84 7.11 -13.73 14.17
CA GLU A 84 7.99 -12.88 14.96
C GLU A 84 7.44 -11.46 15.06
N ILE A 85 7.01 -10.88 13.94
CA ILE A 85 6.42 -9.55 13.90
C ILE A 85 5.15 -9.47 14.75
N ARG A 86 4.27 -10.48 14.65
CA ARG A 86 3.07 -10.56 15.49
C ARG A 86 3.38 -10.67 16.97
N ALA A 87 4.36 -11.50 17.34
CA ALA A 87 4.78 -11.65 18.73
C ALA A 87 5.36 -10.34 19.31
N GLN A 88 6.09 -9.57 18.48
CA GLN A 88 6.73 -8.33 18.89
C GLN A 88 5.78 -7.11 18.86
N ARG A 89 4.66 -7.17 18.15
CA ARG A 89 3.74 -6.03 18.02
C ARG A 89 3.14 -5.59 19.35
N GLY A 90 3.08 -6.49 20.34
CA GLY A 90 2.42 -6.24 21.61
C GLY A 90 0.89 -6.18 21.48
N ASN A 91 0.24 -5.53 22.42
CA ASN A 91 -1.20 -5.34 22.44
C ASN A 91 -1.56 -3.95 23.01
N VAL A 92 -2.84 -3.66 23.21
CA VAL A 92 -3.30 -2.33 23.70
C VAL A 92 -2.64 -1.94 25.03
N ASN A 93 -2.38 -2.92 25.90
CA ASN A 93 -1.81 -2.70 27.25
C ASN A 93 -0.29 -2.91 27.31
N VAL A 94 0.29 -3.53 26.29
CA VAL A 94 1.72 -3.87 26.26
C VAL A 94 2.37 -3.25 25.03
N PRO A 95 3.39 -2.40 25.21
CA PRO A 95 4.16 -1.85 24.08
C PRO A 95 4.74 -2.95 23.19
N GLY A 96 4.92 -2.63 21.92
CA GLY A 96 5.64 -3.50 21.00
C GLY A 96 7.15 -3.44 21.25
N GLN A 97 7.86 -4.42 20.69
CA GLN A 97 9.33 -4.50 20.70
C GLN A 97 9.86 -4.11 19.33
N GLU A 98 11.01 -3.45 19.31
CA GLU A 98 11.66 -3.07 18.06
C GLU A 98 12.21 -4.30 17.34
N SER A 99 12.11 -4.28 16.00
CA SER A 99 12.77 -5.27 15.16
C SER A 99 14.29 -5.16 15.25
N PRO A 100 15.04 -6.27 15.20
CA PRO A 100 16.51 -6.21 15.12
C PRO A 100 17.01 -5.51 13.85
N TYR A 101 16.19 -5.41 12.82
CA TYR A 101 16.51 -4.73 11.56
C TYR A 101 16.19 -3.24 11.56
N ARG A 102 15.51 -2.73 12.57
CA ARG A 102 15.02 -1.34 12.65
C ARG A 102 16.12 -0.28 12.54
N ASN A 103 17.32 -0.61 13.01
CA ASN A 103 18.48 0.29 13.04
C ASN A 103 19.51 -0.02 11.94
N ARG A 104 19.12 -0.77 10.89
CA ARG A 104 19.96 -1.01 9.72
C ARG A 104 20.28 0.30 9.00
N SER A 105 21.46 0.42 8.40
CA SER A 105 21.88 1.62 7.68
C SER A 105 20.96 1.95 6.50
N VAL A 106 20.96 3.20 6.06
CA VAL A 106 20.17 3.65 4.91
C VAL A 106 20.61 2.91 3.65
N GLU A 107 21.92 2.74 3.46
CA GLU A 107 22.53 2.08 2.31
C GLU A 107 22.08 0.61 2.21
N GLU A 108 22.11 -0.12 3.33
CA GLU A 108 21.67 -1.51 3.39
C GLU A 108 20.16 -1.62 3.12
N ASN A 109 19.33 -0.74 3.70
CA ASN A 109 17.90 -0.72 3.46
C ASN A 109 17.57 -0.43 1.98
N LEU A 110 18.27 0.50 1.34
CA LEU A 110 18.11 0.78 -0.10
C LEU A 110 18.47 -0.44 -0.95
N ALA A 111 19.61 -1.08 -0.66
CA ALA A 111 20.05 -2.29 -1.37
C ALA A 111 19.04 -3.43 -1.20
N ARG A 112 18.53 -3.65 0.01
CA ARG A 112 17.51 -4.69 0.30
C ARG A 112 16.17 -4.38 -0.38
N PHE A 113 15.71 -3.13 -0.35
CA PHE A 113 14.47 -2.74 -1.01
C PHE A 113 14.56 -2.87 -2.53
N GLN A 114 15.73 -2.55 -3.12
CA GLN A 114 16.00 -2.80 -4.53
C GLN A 114 15.99 -4.31 -4.85
N ALA A 115 16.58 -5.15 -4.00
CA ALA A 115 16.55 -6.60 -4.16
C ALA A 115 15.13 -7.17 -4.07
N MET A 116 14.27 -6.61 -3.20
CA MET A 116 12.85 -6.93 -3.18
C MET A 116 12.18 -6.61 -4.52
N LYS A 117 12.42 -5.41 -5.06
CA LYS A 117 11.86 -4.98 -6.37
C LYS A 117 12.36 -5.85 -7.53
N ASN A 118 13.60 -6.30 -7.48
CA ASN A 118 14.19 -7.16 -8.52
C ASN A 118 13.71 -8.62 -8.44
N GLY A 119 12.92 -8.99 -7.42
CA GLY A 119 12.48 -10.37 -7.22
C GLY A 119 13.57 -11.31 -6.70
N GLU A 120 14.65 -10.78 -6.14
CA GLU A 120 15.78 -11.56 -5.61
C GLU A 120 15.48 -12.17 -4.23
N ILE A 121 14.44 -11.66 -3.55
CA ILE A 121 14.01 -12.11 -2.22
C ILE A 121 12.66 -12.81 -2.34
N PRO A 122 12.50 -14.04 -1.82
CA PRO A 122 11.25 -14.78 -1.87
C PRO A 122 10.12 -14.10 -1.08
N GLU A 123 8.86 -14.41 -1.44
CA GLU A 123 7.68 -13.97 -0.68
C GLU A 123 7.77 -14.34 0.80
N GLY A 124 7.28 -13.45 1.67
CA GLY A 124 7.25 -13.64 3.11
C GLY A 124 8.62 -13.56 3.80
N ARG A 125 9.70 -13.26 3.06
CA ARG A 125 11.07 -13.18 3.62
C ARG A 125 11.55 -11.78 3.89
N ALA A 126 10.88 -10.77 3.35
CA ALA A 126 11.16 -9.37 3.63
C ALA A 126 9.91 -8.51 3.39
N ILE A 127 9.78 -7.46 4.17
CA ILE A 127 8.78 -6.40 4.02
C ILE A 127 9.43 -5.04 4.25
N LEU A 128 8.88 -3.97 3.69
CA LEU A 128 9.27 -2.61 4.07
C LEU A 128 8.32 -2.13 5.17
N ARG A 129 8.85 -1.61 6.26
CA ARG A 129 8.08 -1.03 7.37
C ARG A 129 8.41 0.44 7.56
N ALA A 130 7.39 1.24 7.93
CA ALA A 130 7.64 2.58 8.44
C ALA A 130 8.33 2.51 9.81
N ARG A 131 9.22 3.47 10.08
CA ARG A 131 9.86 3.64 11.39
C ARG A 131 9.14 4.76 12.14
N ILE A 132 8.22 4.39 13.03
CA ILE A 132 7.40 5.36 13.77
C ILE A 132 7.62 5.19 15.27
N ASP A 133 6.77 4.41 15.95
CA ASP A 133 6.84 4.21 17.40
C ASP A 133 6.22 2.86 17.80
N MET A 134 7.04 1.92 18.23
CA MET A 134 6.59 0.61 18.70
C MET A 134 5.86 0.64 20.04
N ALA A 135 5.94 1.76 20.77
CA ALA A 135 5.22 1.96 22.04
C ALA A 135 3.90 2.71 21.88
N SER A 136 3.55 3.14 20.67
CA SER A 136 2.31 3.89 20.40
C SER A 136 1.07 3.18 20.94
N SER A 137 0.18 3.93 21.55
CA SER A 137 -1.15 3.43 21.96
C SER A 137 -2.02 3.07 20.76
N ASN A 138 -1.84 3.76 19.63
CA ASN A 138 -2.41 3.38 18.36
C ASN A 138 -1.57 2.29 17.70
N MET A 139 -2.08 1.06 17.69
CA MET A 139 -1.35 -0.10 17.15
C MET A 139 -1.02 0.03 15.65
N ASN A 140 -1.78 0.84 14.88
CA ASN A 140 -1.48 1.09 13.48
C ASN A 140 -0.23 1.96 13.28
N MET A 141 0.22 2.64 14.33
CA MET A 141 1.47 3.44 14.31
C MET A 141 2.70 2.66 14.78
N ARG A 142 2.55 1.37 15.12
CA ARG A 142 3.66 0.49 15.54
C ARG A 142 4.37 -0.10 14.32
N ASP A 143 5.18 0.72 13.68
CA ASP A 143 5.96 0.38 12.48
C ASP A 143 5.16 -0.44 11.45
N PRO A 144 4.11 0.15 10.85
CA PRO A 144 3.25 -0.56 9.90
C PRO A 144 4.00 -0.99 8.65
N VAL A 145 3.48 -2.01 7.99
CA VAL A 145 4.00 -2.50 6.71
C VAL A 145 3.64 -1.51 5.61
N LEU A 146 4.63 -1.09 4.82
CA LEU A 146 4.46 -0.23 3.65
C LEU A 146 4.46 -1.02 2.34
N TYR A 147 5.33 -2.04 2.23
CA TYR A 147 5.45 -2.89 1.05
C TYR A 147 5.64 -4.36 1.43
N ARG A 148 5.06 -5.22 0.62
CA ARG A 148 5.26 -6.68 0.67
C ARG A 148 5.71 -7.22 -0.68
N ILE A 149 6.38 -8.37 -0.68
CA ILE A 149 6.71 -9.14 -1.88
C ILE A 149 5.53 -10.05 -2.22
N MET A 150 5.14 -10.09 -3.49
CA MET A 150 4.11 -10.97 -4.01
C MET A 150 4.37 -11.29 -5.48
N PHE A 151 4.62 -12.54 -5.80
CA PHE A 151 4.82 -13.00 -7.17
C PHE A 151 3.47 -13.40 -7.79
N ALA A 152 2.70 -12.40 -8.18
CA ALA A 152 1.40 -12.59 -8.81
C ALA A 152 1.26 -11.62 -10.00
N GLU A 153 0.50 -12.03 -11.00
CA GLU A 153 0.14 -11.17 -12.12
C GLU A 153 -0.95 -10.17 -11.69
N HIS A 154 -0.72 -8.91 -11.97
CA HIS A 154 -1.63 -7.82 -11.64
C HIS A 154 -2.47 -7.46 -12.87
N HIS A 155 -3.79 -7.26 -12.72
CA HIS A 155 -4.72 -7.00 -13.82
C HIS A 155 -4.32 -5.82 -14.72
N ASN A 156 -3.67 -4.79 -14.17
CA ASN A 156 -3.29 -3.58 -14.90
C ASN A 156 -1.79 -3.54 -15.26
N THR A 157 -0.90 -4.00 -14.37
CA THR A 157 0.55 -3.91 -14.56
C THR A 157 1.21 -5.24 -14.96
N GLY A 158 0.45 -6.33 -15.03
CA GLY A 158 0.96 -7.65 -15.37
C GLY A 158 2.04 -8.10 -14.39
N SER A 159 3.16 -8.59 -14.91
CA SER A 159 4.31 -9.08 -14.13
C SER A 159 5.42 -8.03 -13.95
N SER A 160 5.13 -6.74 -14.19
CA SER A 160 6.13 -5.67 -14.10
C SER A 160 6.58 -5.39 -12.66
N TRP A 161 5.76 -5.76 -11.67
CA TRP A 161 6.01 -5.56 -10.26
C TRP A 161 5.93 -6.89 -9.49
N CYS A 162 6.79 -7.04 -8.50
CA CYS A 162 6.72 -8.14 -7.53
C CYS A 162 6.74 -7.64 -6.08
N ILE A 163 6.68 -6.32 -5.89
CA ILE A 163 6.44 -5.68 -4.60
C ILE A 163 5.23 -4.77 -4.71
N TYR A 164 4.37 -4.81 -3.72
CA TYR A 164 3.12 -4.06 -3.74
C TYR A 164 2.97 -3.25 -2.46
N PRO A 165 2.51 -1.97 -2.57
CA PRO A 165 2.23 -1.16 -1.40
C PRO A 165 1.07 -1.77 -0.60
N MET A 166 1.13 -1.64 0.71
CA MET A 166 0.03 -2.01 1.59
C MET A 166 -0.90 -0.81 1.73
N TYR A 167 -2.16 -1.04 1.41
CA TYR A 167 -3.25 -0.08 1.53
C TYR A 167 -4.20 -0.54 2.64
N ASP A 168 -4.66 0.39 3.47
CA ASP A 168 -5.69 0.15 4.50
C ASP A 168 -6.95 0.92 4.21
#